data_6ae29989475be25253c7dcbfbb82202c
#
_entry.id   6ae29989475be25253c7dcbfbb82202c
#
_cell.length_a   1.000
_cell.length_b   1.000
_cell.length_c   1.000
_cell.angle_alpha   90.00
_cell.angle_beta   90.00
_cell.angle_gamma   90.00
#
_symmetry.space_group_name_H-M   'P 1'
#
loop_
_entity.id
_entity.type
_entity.pdbx_description
1 polymer ?
#
loop_
_entity_poly.entity_id
_entity_poly.type
_entity_poly.pdbx_seq_one_letter_code
_entity_poly.pdbx_strand_id
1 'polypeptide(L)'
;MALRSDDRGVLVKCPSCGQTNRLGYRHLNRSTIQCAKCHTGLPTPAAPVDIASAPAFDALVAQSPVPVLVDFWAPWCGPCRMMAPEVEQLAQQTQGTALIVKVDTEAVPELGERFGIRSIPTVAVFKHGKVVARESGARPAADLQALLTRV
;
A
#
# COMPACT_ATOMS: atom_id res chain seq x y z
N MET A 1 -0.67 -1.31 -11.61
CA MET A 1 -0.46 0.14 -11.55
C MET A 1 -0.87 0.65 -10.18
N ALA A 2 0.00 1.39 -9.52
CA ALA A 2 -0.24 1.82 -8.15
C ALA A 2 -1.29 2.94 -8.06
N LEU A 3 -2.05 2.92 -6.97
CA LEU A 3 -3.06 3.94 -6.68
C LEU A 3 -2.41 5.14 -5.98
N ARG A 4 -2.83 6.33 -6.33
CA ARG A 4 -2.36 7.53 -5.65
C ARG A 4 -3.09 7.72 -4.32
N SER A 5 -2.45 8.44 -3.42
CA SER A 5 -3.00 8.73 -2.10
C SER A 5 -2.65 10.15 -1.67
N ASP A 6 -3.37 10.64 -0.67
CA ASP A 6 -3.04 11.87 0.03
C ASP A 6 -3.20 11.65 1.55
N ASP A 7 -3.12 12.71 2.33
CA ASP A 7 -3.21 12.61 3.79
C ASP A 7 -4.62 12.20 4.30
N ARG A 8 -5.60 12.11 3.42
CA ARG A 8 -6.99 11.78 3.79
C ARG A 8 -7.48 10.46 3.22
N GLY A 9 -6.80 9.89 2.23
CA GLY A 9 -7.25 8.62 1.68
C GLY A 9 -6.60 8.23 0.37
N VAL A 10 -7.10 7.11 -0.18
CA VAL A 10 -6.68 6.57 -1.46
C VAL A 10 -7.60 7.08 -2.56
N LEU A 11 -7.01 7.49 -3.68
CA LEU A 11 -7.75 7.98 -4.83
C LEU A 11 -8.09 6.83 -5.77
N VAL A 12 -9.37 6.59 -5.99
CA VAL A 12 -9.88 5.48 -6.80
C VAL A 12 -10.78 6.02 -7.89
N LYS A 13 -10.52 5.58 -9.11
CA LYS A 13 -11.33 5.95 -10.26
C LYS A 13 -12.54 5.02 -10.37
N CYS A 14 -13.74 5.60 -10.48
CA CYS A 14 -14.95 4.79 -10.66
C CYS A 14 -14.89 4.03 -12.00
N PRO A 15 -15.09 2.70 -11.99
CA PRO A 15 -15.05 1.93 -13.23
C PRO A 15 -16.23 2.21 -14.16
N SER A 16 -17.30 2.81 -13.65
CA SER A 16 -18.50 3.11 -14.42
C SER A 16 -18.47 4.50 -15.05
N CYS A 17 -18.22 5.57 -14.27
CA CYS A 17 -18.30 6.94 -14.76
C CYS A 17 -16.96 7.67 -14.85
N GLY A 18 -15.87 7.07 -14.35
CA GLY A 18 -14.53 7.66 -14.38
C GLY A 18 -14.27 8.73 -13.32
N GLN A 19 -15.23 9.02 -12.46
CA GLN A 19 -15.05 9.98 -11.37
C GLN A 19 -13.98 9.49 -10.41
N THR A 20 -13.04 10.38 -10.03
CA THR A 20 -12.08 10.08 -8.98
C THR A 20 -12.75 10.24 -7.62
N ASN A 21 -12.70 9.18 -6.81
CA ASN A 21 -13.21 9.16 -5.46
C ASN A 21 -12.08 9.02 -4.47
N ARG A 22 -12.21 9.65 -3.30
CA ARG A 22 -11.25 9.47 -2.20
C ARG A 22 -11.86 8.50 -1.19
N LEU A 23 -11.17 7.36 -0.99
CA LEU A 23 -11.56 6.38 0.02
C LEU A 23 -10.77 6.66 1.29
N GLY A 24 -11.46 7.04 2.37
CA GLY A 24 -10.82 7.25 3.66
C GLY A 24 -10.13 5.99 4.16
N TYR A 25 -8.98 6.14 4.83
CA TYR A 25 -8.17 5.00 5.24
C TYR A 25 -8.88 4.03 6.16
N ARG A 26 -9.86 4.52 6.94
CA ARG A 26 -10.66 3.66 7.84
C ARG A 26 -11.63 2.75 7.11
N HIS A 27 -11.87 3.01 5.83
CA HIS A 27 -12.92 2.35 5.05
C HIS A 27 -12.38 1.49 3.91
N LEU A 28 -11.07 1.30 3.83
CA LEU A 28 -10.43 0.64 2.68
C LEU A 28 -10.81 -0.83 2.51
N ASN A 29 -11.31 -1.48 3.56
CA ASN A 29 -11.77 -2.88 3.50
C ASN A 29 -13.29 -3.01 3.35
N ARG A 30 -14.03 -1.91 3.17
CA ARG A 30 -15.48 -1.94 3.04
C ARG A 30 -15.89 -2.13 1.59
N SER A 31 -16.80 -3.08 1.35
CA SER A 31 -17.35 -3.36 0.02
C SER A 31 -18.59 -2.52 -0.32
N THR A 32 -19.04 -1.67 0.61
CA THR A 32 -20.30 -0.92 0.48
C THR A 32 -20.10 0.55 0.07
N ILE A 33 -18.87 0.94 -0.27
CA ILE A 33 -18.58 2.32 -0.69
C ILE A 33 -19.08 2.52 -2.11
N GLN A 34 -19.73 3.67 -2.35
CA GLN A 34 -20.30 4.02 -3.64
C GLN A 34 -19.64 5.28 -4.21
N CYS A 35 -19.59 5.35 -5.54
CA CYS A 35 -19.13 6.54 -6.23
C CYS A 35 -20.03 7.73 -5.89
N ALA A 36 -19.41 8.85 -5.54
CA ALA A 36 -20.14 10.07 -5.19
C ALA A 36 -20.96 10.63 -6.35
N LYS A 37 -20.61 10.30 -7.60
CA LYS A 37 -21.29 10.82 -8.79
C LYS A 37 -22.39 9.90 -9.30
N CYS A 38 -22.07 8.61 -9.54
CA CYS A 38 -23.02 7.68 -10.19
C CYS A 38 -23.56 6.60 -9.25
N HIS A 39 -23.11 6.56 -8.02
CA HIS A 39 -23.52 5.61 -6.97
C HIS A 39 -23.20 4.15 -7.26
N THR A 40 -22.41 3.85 -8.30
CA THR A 40 -21.88 2.50 -8.53
C THR A 40 -20.98 2.09 -7.38
N GLY A 41 -21.06 0.84 -6.95
CA GLY A 41 -20.18 0.30 -5.91
C GLY A 41 -18.72 0.38 -6.33
N LEU A 42 -17.86 0.84 -5.42
CA LEU A 42 -16.42 0.92 -5.63
C LEU A 42 -15.74 -0.30 -5.02
N PRO A 43 -14.81 -0.94 -5.74
CA PRO A 43 -14.08 -2.07 -5.18
C PRO A 43 -13.11 -1.60 -4.10
N THR A 44 -12.77 -2.51 -3.18
CA THR A 44 -11.64 -2.31 -2.28
C THR A 44 -10.34 -2.29 -3.10
N PRO A 45 -9.29 -1.57 -2.65
CA PRO A 45 -8.05 -1.50 -3.40
C PRO A 45 -7.46 -2.89 -3.70
N ALA A 46 -7.16 -3.14 -4.97
CA ALA A 46 -6.54 -4.38 -5.45
C ALA A 46 -5.19 -4.10 -6.13
N ALA A 47 -4.68 -2.89 -5.98
CA ALA A 47 -3.38 -2.46 -6.47
C ALA A 47 -2.60 -1.82 -5.32
N PRO A 48 -1.26 -1.79 -5.40
CA PRO A 48 -0.47 -1.09 -4.39
C PRO A 48 -0.82 0.39 -4.32
N VAL A 49 -0.68 0.98 -3.13
CA VAL A 49 -0.92 2.41 -2.90
C VAL A 49 0.42 3.13 -2.83
N ASP A 50 0.63 4.12 -3.68
CA ASP A 50 1.82 4.98 -3.63
C ASP A 50 1.65 6.03 -2.53
N ILE A 51 2.65 6.15 -1.68
CA ILE A 51 2.69 7.17 -0.63
C ILE A 51 3.40 8.41 -1.16
N ALA A 52 2.70 9.54 -1.12
CA ALA A 52 3.22 10.80 -1.63
C ALA A 52 3.98 11.63 -0.57
N SER A 53 3.75 11.36 0.72
CA SER A 53 4.32 12.14 1.82
C SER A 53 4.31 11.35 3.13
N ALA A 54 5.13 11.80 4.09
CA ALA A 54 5.12 11.21 5.43
C ALA A 54 3.78 11.39 6.15
N PRO A 55 3.10 12.55 6.08
CA PRO A 55 1.76 12.66 6.66
C PRO A 55 0.75 11.68 6.09
N ALA A 56 0.79 11.42 4.77
CA ALA A 56 -0.07 10.42 4.14
C ALA A 56 0.23 9.01 4.67
N PHE A 57 1.51 8.68 4.82
CA PHE A 57 1.93 7.41 5.40
C PHE A 57 1.41 7.25 6.83
N ASP A 58 1.62 8.26 7.67
CA ASP A 58 1.21 8.22 9.08
C ASP A 58 -0.31 8.05 9.21
N ALA A 59 -1.07 8.77 8.40
CA ALA A 59 -2.53 8.64 8.40
C ALA A 59 -2.98 7.23 7.99
N LEU A 60 -2.35 6.66 6.97
CA LEU A 60 -2.69 5.35 6.45
C LEU A 60 -2.41 4.25 7.49
N VAL A 61 -1.20 4.21 8.04
CA VAL A 61 -0.84 3.13 8.99
C VAL A 61 -1.59 3.25 10.32
N ALA A 62 -1.94 4.47 10.73
CA ALA A 62 -2.71 4.68 11.95
C ALA A 62 -4.18 4.29 11.80
N GLN A 63 -4.76 4.48 10.62
CA GLN A 63 -6.20 4.34 10.39
C GLN A 63 -6.61 3.04 9.71
N SER A 64 -5.66 2.32 9.08
CA SER A 64 -5.99 1.10 8.34
C SER A 64 -6.61 0.04 9.27
N PRO A 65 -7.79 -0.50 8.89
CA PRO A 65 -8.42 -1.58 9.66
C PRO A 65 -7.80 -2.95 9.41
N VAL A 66 -6.85 -3.04 8.47
CA VAL A 66 -6.19 -4.29 8.07
C VAL A 66 -4.68 -4.12 8.16
N PRO A 67 -3.92 -5.23 8.22
CA PRO A 67 -2.46 -5.14 8.17
C PRO A 67 -1.99 -4.43 6.90
N VAL A 68 -0.89 -3.67 7.02
CA VAL A 68 -0.30 -2.92 5.92
C VAL A 68 1.08 -3.47 5.65
N LEU A 69 1.33 -3.93 4.42
CA LEU A 69 2.67 -4.30 3.97
C LEU A 69 3.23 -3.14 3.17
N VAL A 70 4.38 -2.63 3.60
CA VAL A 70 5.05 -1.50 2.98
C VAL A 70 6.29 -1.97 2.23
N ASP A 71 6.37 -1.66 0.93
CA ASP A 71 7.52 -1.90 0.08
C ASP A 71 8.32 -0.60 -0.01
N PHE A 72 9.49 -0.57 0.64
CA PHE A 72 10.45 0.53 0.50
C PHE A 72 11.33 0.26 -0.70
N TRP A 73 11.26 1.12 -1.71
CA TRP A 73 11.90 0.92 -3.01
C TRP A 73 12.49 2.22 -3.56
N ALA A 74 13.16 2.14 -4.71
CA ALA A 74 13.58 3.31 -5.49
C ALA A 74 13.53 2.98 -6.99
N PRO A 75 13.30 3.99 -7.85
CA PRO A 75 13.17 3.77 -9.29
C PRO A 75 14.42 3.17 -9.96
N TRP A 76 15.61 3.46 -9.43
CA TRP A 76 16.89 2.98 -9.99
C TRP A 76 17.26 1.57 -9.53
N CYS A 77 16.52 1.00 -8.60
CA CYS A 77 16.84 -0.27 -7.95
C CYS A 77 16.37 -1.44 -8.83
N GLY A 78 17.30 -2.23 -9.35
CA GLY A 78 17.00 -3.40 -10.19
C GLY A 78 16.15 -4.45 -9.47
N PRO A 79 16.57 -4.93 -8.26
CA PRO A 79 15.78 -5.89 -7.49
C PRO A 79 14.38 -5.38 -7.14
N CYS A 80 14.22 -4.08 -6.88
CA CYS A 80 12.91 -3.48 -6.65
C CYS A 80 12.00 -3.62 -7.86
N ARG A 81 12.54 -3.37 -9.06
CA ARG A 81 11.78 -3.52 -10.32
C ARG A 81 11.42 -4.97 -10.59
N MET A 82 12.30 -5.91 -10.23
CA MET A 82 12.01 -7.34 -10.34
C MET A 82 10.89 -7.77 -9.40
N MET A 83 10.80 -7.15 -8.23
CA MET A 83 9.76 -7.45 -7.23
C MET A 83 8.43 -6.75 -7.55
N ALA A 84 8.42 -5.71 -8.37
CA ALA A 84 7.21 -4.93 -8.64
C ALA A 84 6.01 -5.78 -9.11
N PRO A 85 6.14 -6.75 -10.04
CA PRO A 85 5.03 -7.62 -10.40
C PRO A 85 4.53 -8.47 -9.24
N GLU A 86 5.41 -8.88 -8.34
CA GLU A 86 5.05 -9.67 -7.16
C GLU A 86 4.24 -8.85 -6.17
N VAL A 87 4.60 -7.58 -6.01
CA VAL A 87 3.85 -6.64 -5.16
C VAL A 87 2.46 -6.37 -5.75
N GLU A 88 2.36 -6.21 -7.07
CA GLU A 88 1.08 -6.08 -7.77
C GLU A 88 0.20 -7.31 -7.56
N GLN A 89 0.77 -8.49 -7.72
CA GLN A 89 0.06 -9.76 -7.52
C GLN A 89 -0.42 -9.90 -6.08
N LEU A 90 0.43 -9.56 -5.12
CA LEU A 90 0.07 -9.61 -3.70
C LEU A 90 -1.12 -8.70 -3.41
N ALA A 91 -1.14 -7.50 -3.97
CA ALA A 91 -2.24 -6.56 -3.76
C ALA A 91 -3.57 -7.14 -4.26
N GLN A 92 -3.57 -7.86 -5.39
CA GLN A 92 -4.75 -8.54 -5.90
C GLN A 92 -5.18 -9.69 -4.99
N GLN A 93 -4.23 -10.50 -4.54
CA GLN A 93 -4.49 -11.68 -3.69
C GLN A 93 -5.01 -11.31 -2.31
N THR A 94 -4.61 -10.15 -1.79
CA THR A 94 -4.96 -9.70 -0.44
C THR A 94 -6.04 -8.62 -0.42
N GLN A 95 -6.74 -8.43 -1.53
CA GLN A 95 -7.80 -7.43 -1.65
C GLN A 95 -8.80 -7.57 -0.50
N GLY A 96 -9.02 -6.50 0.25
CA GLY A 96 -9.93 -6.48 1.40
C GLY A 96 -9.38 -7.06 2.70
N THR A 97 -8.25 -7.77 2.69
CA THR A 97 -7.67 -8.41 3.89
C THR A 97 -6.35 -7.82 4.32
N ALA A 98 -5.65 -7.15 3.42
CA ALA A 98 -4.42 -6.41 3.71
C ALA A 98 -4.32 -5.24 2.73
N LEU A 99 -3.53 -4.24 3.10
CA LEU A 99 -3.25 -3.11 2.24
C LEU A 99 -1.77 -3.16 1.86
N ILE A 100 -1.48 -3.03 0.57
CA ILE A 100 -0.12 -3.06 0.04
C ILE A 100 0.25 -1.64 -0.35
N VAL A 101 1.37 -1.15 0.18
CA VAL A 101 1.79 0.24 0.08
C VAL A 101 3.21 0.31 -0.45
N LYS A 102 3.49 1.28 -1.30
CA LYS A 102 4.83 1.53 -1.84
C LYS A 102 5.32 2.89 -1.36
N VAL A 103 6.54 2.91 -0.83
CA VAL A 103 7.25 4.12 -0.42
C VAL A 103 8.52 4.23 -1.25
N ASP A 104 8.54 5.20 -2.17
CA ASP A 104 9.74 5.57 -2.91
C ASP A 104 10.66 6.34 -1.96
N THR A 105 11.78 5.73 -1.58
CA THR A 105 12.71 6.31 -0.61
C THR A 105 13.45 7.54 -1.15
N GLU A 106 13.42 7.77 -2.44
CA GLU A 106 13.95 9.01 -3.04
C GLU A 106 12.92 10.14 -3.00
N ALA A 107 11.66 9.83 -3.24
CA ALA A 107 10.57 10.82 -3.19
C ALA A 107 10.22 11.23 -1.76
N VAL A 108 10.31 10.29 -0.81
CA VAL A 108 9.99 10.51 0.61
C VAL A 108 11.14 10.00 1.48
N PRO A 109 12.32 10.66 1.42
CA PRO A 109 13.52 10.16 2.11
C PRO A 109 13.37 10.08 3.63
N GLU A 110 12.54 10.94 4.23
CA GLU A 110 12.35 10.92 5.68
C GLU A 110 11.75 9.61 6.20
N LEU A 111 10.97 8.89 5.39
CA LEU A 111 10.44 7.58 5.79
C LEU A 111 11.53 6.51 5.76
N GLY A 112 12.41 6.54 4.77
CA GLY A 112 13.57 5.65 4.74
C GLY A 112 14.47 5.86 5.95
N GLU A 113 14.72 7.12 6.32
CA GLU A 113 15.53 7.47 7.51
C GLU A 113 14.82 7.03 8.80
N ARG A 114 13.54 7.32 8.92
CA ARG A 114 12.75 7.00 10.11
C ARG A 114 12.80 5.51 10.46
N PHE A 115 12.70 4.65 9.44
CA PHE A 115 12.69 3.20 9.63
C PHE A 115 14.06 2.56 9.43
N GLY A 116 15.11 3.37 9.27
CA GLY A 116 16.47 2.86 9.12
C GLY A 116 16.65 1.96 7.91
N ILE A 117 16.04 2.31 6.78
CA ILE A 117 16.12 1.52 5.55
C ILE A 117 17.51 1.73 4.95
N ARG A 118 18.34 0.69 4.97
CA ARG A 118 19.72 0.71 4.46
C ARG A 118 19.88 -0.04 3.16
N SER A 119 19.01 -0.98 2.90
CA SER A 119 18.99 -1.76 1.65
C SER A 119 17.59 -1.81 1.09
N ILE A 120 17.47 -1.82 -0.21
CA ILE A 120 16.18 -1.89 -0.91
C ILE A 120 16.20 -3.03 -1.94
N PRO A 121 15.06 -3.71 -2.15
CA PRO A 121 13.80 -3.50 -1.44
C PRO A 121 13.86 -4.00 0.00
N THR A 122 13.18 -3.32 0.90
CA THR A 122 12.88 -3.80 2.24
C THR A 122 11.37 -3.73 2.41
N VAL A 123 10.78 -4.80 2.94
CA VAL A 123 9.35 -4.83 3.24
C VAL A 123 9.15 -4.85 4.74
N ALA A 124 8.11 -4.16 5.20
CA ALA A 124 7.73 -4.14 6.60
C ALA A 124 6.21 -4.29 6.70
N VAL A 125 5.74 -5.05 7.68
CA VAL A 125 4.32 -5.20 7.97
C VAL A 125 3.98 -4.38 9.20
N PHE A 126 2.95 -3.55 9.06
CA PHE A 126 2.43 -2.70 10.13
C PHE A 126 1.06 -3.20 10.58
N LYS A 127 0.87 -3.25 11.91
CA LYS A 127 -0.44 -3.47 12.53
C LYS A 127 -0.62 -2.42 13.60
N HIS A 128 -1.77 -1.72 13.55
CA HIS A 128 -2.09 -0.67 14.52
C HIS A 128 -0.97 0.39 14.61
N GLY A 129 -0.39 0.75 13.48
CA GLY A 129 0.66 1.76 13.37
C GLY A 129 2.06 1.29 13.78
N LYS A 130 2.25 0.02 14.13
CA LYS A 130 3.54 -0.51 14.59
C LYS A 130 4.09 -1.56 13.64
N VAL A 131 5.42 -1.56 13.48
CA VAL A 131 6.12 -2.60 12.71
C VAL A 131 6.06 -3.93 13.49
N VAL A 132 5.51 -4.95 12.86
CA VAL A 132 5.39 -6.30 13.45
C VAL A 132 6.23 -7.34 12.71
N ALA A 133 6.69 -7.02 11.50
CA ALA A 133 7.62 -7.88 10.74
C ALA A 133 8.41 -7.01 9.77
N ARG A 134 9.62 -7.45 9.41
CA ARG A 134 10.48 -6.73 8.47
C ARG A 134 11.45 -7.71 7.80
N GLU A 135 11.60 -7.60 6.48
CA GLU A 135 12.50 -8.43 5.69
C GLU A 135 13.15 -7.61 4.60
N SER A 136 14.42 -7.85 4.30
CA SER A 136 15.15 -7.21 3.21
C SER A 136 15.36 -8.18 2.06
N GLY A 137 15.44 -7.63 0.84
CA GLY A 137 15.68 -8.36 -0.39
C GLY A 137 14.40 -8.69 -1.16
N ALA A 138 14.56 -8.89 -2.48
CA ALA A 138 13.46 -9.21 -3.37
C ALA A 138 12.87 -10.58 -3.05
N ARG A 139 11.54 -10.67 -3.03
CA ARG A 139 10.81 -11.88 -2.67
C ARG A 139 9.61 -12.09 -3.59
N PRO A 140 9.23 -13.35 -3.87
CA PRO A 140 8.00 -13.64 -4.61
C PRO A 140 6.75 -13.33 -3.76
N ALA A 141 5.62 -13.18 -4.43
CA ALA A 141 4.34 -12.87 -3.77
C ALA A 141 4.00 -13.86 -2.66
N ALA A 142 4.28 -15.15 -2.85
CA ALA A 142 4.02 -16.16 -1.85
C ALA A 142 4.77 -15.91 -0.54
N ASP A 143 6.02 -15.48 -0.61
CA ASP A 143 6.83 -15.16 0.58
C ASP A 143 6.32 -13.89 1.26
N LEU A 144 5.91 -12.90 0.48
CA LEU A 144 5.32 -11.68 1.02
C LEU A 144 3.99 -11.98 1.72
N GLN A 145 3.18 -12.84 1.14
CA GLN A 145 1.92 -13.26 1.77
C GLN A 145 2.17 -14.05 3.06
N ALA A 146 3.18 -14.91 3.08
CA ALA A 146 3.57 -15.63 4.28
C ALA A 146 3.98 -14.67 5.40
N LEU A 147 4.65 -13.58 5.07
CA LEU A 147 5.01 -12.54 6.04
C LEU A 147 3.77 -11.90 6.66
N LEU A 148 2.74 -11.63 5.85
CA LEU A 148 1.47 -11.11 6.34
C LEU A 148 0.73 -12.08 7.25
N THR A 149 0.78 -13.37 6.97
CA THR A 149 0.04 -14.38 7.74
C THR A 149 0.73 -14.75 9.05
N ARG A 150 2.03 -14.47 9.20
CA ARG A 150 2.77 -14.73 10.44
C ARG A 150 2.48 -13.74 11.57
N VAL A 151 1.83 -12.65 11.27
CA VAL A 151 1.66 -11.54 12.22
C VAL A 151 0.23 -11.40 12.74
#